data_a5153bc45d57c20ba4bea0115f8cc81c
#
_entry.id   a5153bc45d57c20ba4bea0115f8cc81c
#
_cell.length_a   1.000
_cell.length_b   1.000
_cell.length_c   1.000
_cell.angle_alpha   90.00
_cell.angle_beta   90.00
_cell.angle_gamma   90.00
#
_symmetry.space_group_name_H-M   'P 1'
#
loop_
_entity.id
_entity.type
_entity.pdbx_description
1 polymer ?
#
loop_
_entity_poly.entity_id
_entity_poly.type
_entity_poly.pdbx_seq_one_letter_code
_entity_poly.pdbx_strand_id
1 'polypeptide(L)'
;MDRLAPPKFWLLVALGAAVTGVGLAAAHFMESHGHIVTGMGNEVVWGLPHVFAIFMIVGASGVLNMASVGSVFGQPVYKARARLAGLLSLALLAGGLMVLMLDLGRPDRVLVAATHYNFHSVFAWNVFLYSGMAAIVVVYLWTMLQPSMAKWSKPAGIAALVWRFVLTTGTGSIFGFLVARQAYQSAVLAPLFIVFSLAWGLALFVLVEALLRLRSGAALPPDVRDRLARLLGVFVAASLYFVAVQHMTHLYEVRRDAFEAFLLLGRGGGGVYALLFWGGYVLLGSVAPMLLAFHPRLRGDRALALAAALVLLGAFAWLYAFIIGGQAFPLEIFPGREVRSSFHDGVVAQYAPRLPELLLGVGGVGAAFLVTVIGLRLFDLAPHDAQPAKA
;
A
#
# COMPACT_ATOMS: atom_id res chain seq x y z
N MET A 1 12.37 10.98 24.80
CA MET A 1 12.54 9.57 24.35
C MET A 1 14.03 9.26 24.37
N ASP A 2 14.44 8.33 25.19
CA ASP A 2 15.82 7.87 25.15
C ASP A 2 16.12 7.35 23.75
N ARG A 3 17.08 7.99 23.09
CA ARG A 3 17.59 7.51 21.82
C ARG A 3 17.96 6.04 22.02
N LEU A 4 17.58 5.18 21.09
CA LEU A 4 17.98 3.77 21.08
C LEU A 4 19.41 3.63 21.61
N ALA A 5 19.62 2.81 22.65
CA ALA A 5 20.98 2.47 23.04
C ALA A 5 21.76 2.02 21.80
N PRO A 6 23.00 2.48 21.59
CA PRO A 6 23.74 2.21 20.35
C PRO A 6 23.67 0.76 19.87
N PRO A 7 23.82 -0.29 20.72
CA PRO A 7 23.79 -1.66 20.25
C PRO A 7 22.43 -2.10 19.69
N LYS A 8 21.31 -1.63 20.28
CA LYS A 8 19.95 -1.96 19.79
C LYS A 8 19.64 -1.26 18.46
N PHE A 9 20.13 -0.04 18.27
CA PHE A 9 20.00 0.66 16.99
C PHE A 9 20.74 -0.10 15.89
N TRP A 10 22.01 -0.46 16.10
CA TRP A 10 22.79 -1.16 15.10
C TRP A 10 22.23 -2.55 14.77
N LEU A 11 21.64 -3.24 15.76
CA LEU A 11 20.94 -4.50 15.53
C LEU A 11 19.75 -4.32 14.58
N LEU A 12 18.92 -3.28 14.77
CA LEU A 12 17.78 -3.00 13.89
C LEU A 12 18.24 -2.58 12.47
N VAL A 13 19.32 -1.79 12.38
CA VAL A 13 19.94 -1.44 11.09
C VAL A 13 20.46 -2.69 10.40
N ALA A 14 21.20 -3.55 11.11
CA ALA A 14 21.71 -4.80 10.54
C ALA A 14 20.58 -5.73 10.07
N LEU A 15 19.49 -5.85 10.84
CA LEU A 15 18.31 -6.62 10.45
C LEU A 15 17.68 -6.04 9.18
N GLY A 16 17.41 -4.73 9.14
CA GLY A 16 16.84 -4.07 7.98
C GLY A 16 17.73 -4.19 6.73
N ALA A 17 19.05 -4.01 6.92
CA ALA A 17 20.02 -4.16 5.84
C ALA A 17 20.10 -5.61 5.33
N ALA A 18 20.07 -6.59 6.23
CA ALA A 18 20.07 -8.01 5.85
C ALA A 18 18.81 -8.38 5.05
N VAL A 19 17.62 -7.98 5.50
CA VAL A 19 16.36 -8.25 4.79
C VAL A 19 16.35 -7.55 3.43
N THR A 20 16.79 -6.29 3.36
CA THR A 20 16.92 -5.57 2.09
C THR A 20 17.93 -6.26 1.17
N GLY A 21 19.08 -6.67 1.71
CA GLY A 21 20.14 -7.35 0.95
C GLY A 21 19.67 -8.68 0.36
N VAL A 22 18.87 -9.46 1.10
CA VAL A 22 18.24 -10.69 0.58
C VAL A 22 17.29 -10.37 -0.57
N GLY A 23 16.50 -9.30 -0.47
CA GLY A 23 15.63 -8.86 -1.58
C GLY A 23 16.40 -8.42 -2.82
N LEU A 24 17.51 -7.68 -2.64
CA LEU A 24 18.39 -7.29 -3.75
C LEU A 24 19.08 -8.50 -4.39
N ALA A 25 19.50 -9.48 -3.60
CA ALA A 25 20.06 -10.72 -4.10
C ALA A 25 19.04 -11.54 -4.91
N ALA A 26 17.78 -11.57 -4.45
CA ALA A 26 16.69 -12.20 -5.19
C ALA A 26 16.38 -11.49 -6.51
N ALA A 27 16.39 -10.15 -6.53
CA ALA A 27 16.25 -9.36 -7.75
C ALA A 27 17.38 -9.64 -8.74
N HIS A 28 18.63 -9.64 -8.27
CA HIS A 28 19.79 -9.97 -9.10
C HIS A 28 19.69 -11.40 -9.66
N PHE A 29 19.21 -12.35 -8.86
CA PHE A 29 18.98 -13.73 -9.33
C PHE A 29 17.92 -13.77 -10.44
N MET A 30 16.79 -13.06 -10.29
CA MET A 30 15.74 -12.97 -11.31
C MET A 30 16.26 -12.29 -12.59
N GLU A 31 17.07 -11.25 -12.46
CA GLU A 31 17.63 -10.52 -13.61
C GLU A 31 18.65 -11.37 -14.38
N SER A 32 19.50 -12.10 -13.66
CA SER A 32 20.57 -12.92 -14.28
C SER A 32 20.04 -14.21 -14.92
N HIS A 33 18.96 -14.81 -14.41
CA HIS A 33 18.36 -16.05 -14.93
C HIS A 33 17.10 -15.83 -15.76
N GLY A 34 16.61 -14.59 -15.84
CA GLY A 34 15.34 -14.23 -16.44
C GLY A 34 14.13 -14.57 -15.57
N HIS A 35 12.97 -13.99 -15.89
CA HIS A 35 11.73 -14.19 -15.11
C HIS A 35 11.15 -15.61 -15.17
N ILE A 36 11.77 -16.52 -15.92
CA ILE A 36 11.42 -17.95 -15.91
C ILE A 36 11.60 -18.61 -14.54
N VAL A 37 12.44 -18.03 -13.66
CA VAL A 37 12.63 -18.51 -12.29
C VAL A 37 11.52 -18.06 -11.33
N THR A 38 10.57 -17.28 -11.82
CA THR A 38 9.39 -16.78 -11.09
C THR A 38 8.14 -17.58 -11.44
N GLY A 39 7.03 -17.31 -10.79
CA GLY A 39 5.71 -17.81 -11.17
C GLY A 39 5.03 -16.98 -12.27
N MET A 40 5.63 -15.85 -12.66
CA MET A 40 5.11 -14.97 -13.68
C MET A 40 5.25 -15.58 -15.09
N GLY A 41 4.31 -15.24 -15.97
CA GLY A 41 4.26 -15.68 -17.36
C GLY A 41 3.57 -14.64 -18.23
N ASN A 42 3.21 -15.02 -19.46
CA ASN A 42 2.53 -14.11 -20.37
C ASN A 42 1.10 -13.78 -19.92
N GLU A 43 0.46 -14.68 -19.17
CA GLU A 43 -0.90 -14.51 -18.65
C GLU A 43 -0.91 -13.66 -17.38
N VAL A 44 0.04 -13.92 -16.46
CA VAL A 44 0.19 -13.21 -15.18
C VAL A 44 1.55 -12.54 -15.17
N VAL A 45 1.60 -11.31 -15.68
CA VAL A 45 2.82 -10.50 -15.77
C VAL A 45 3.10 -9.70 -14.50
N TRP A 46 2.08 -9.43 -13.70
CA TRP A 46 2.18 -8.75 -12.41
C TRP A 46 2.00 -9.76 -11.29
N GLY A 47 3.11 -10.30 -10.82
CA GLY A 47 3.14 -11.29 -9.76
C GLY A 47 3.11 -10.69 -8.35
N LEU A 48 3.59 -11.49 -7.40
CA LEU A 48 3.65 -11.12 -5.98
C LEU A 48 4.48 -9.84 -5.70
N PRO A 49 5.59 -9.54 -6.39
CA PRO A 49 6.31 -8.29 -6.19
C PRO A 49 5.43 -7.06 -6.47
N HIS A 50 4.59 -7.09 -7.51
CA HIS A 50 3.64 -6.03 -7.80
C HIS A 50 2.62 -5.81 -6.66
N VAL A 51 2.15 -6.88 -6.03
CA VAL A 51 1.26 -6.79 -4.86
C VAL A 51 1.95 -6.03 -3.72
N PHE A 52 3.21 -6.36 -3.41
CA PHE A 52 4.00 -5.63 -2.41
C PHE A 52 4.23 -4.17 -2.79
N ALA A 53 4.59 -3.90 -4.05
CA ALA A 53 4.85 -2.55 -4.54
C ALA A 53 3.60 -1.65 -4.42
N ILE A 54 2.46 -2.10 -4.96
CA ILE A 54 1.21 -1.34 -4.90
C ILE A 54 0.74 -1.16 -3.46
N PHE A 55 0.82 -2.20 -2.62
CA PHE A 55 0.51 -2.09 -1.19
C PHE A 55 1.32 -0.98 -0.50
N MET A 56 2.64 -0.97 -0.69
CA MET A 56 3.51 0.04 -0.08
C MET A 56 3.28 1.44 -0.65
N ILE A 57 3.09 1.58 -1.96
CA ILE A 57 2.86 2.88 -2.62
C ILE A 57 1.52 3.49 -2.18
N VAL A 58 0.44 2.70 -2.16
CA VAL A 58 -0.87 3.15 -1.67
C VAL A 58 -0.81 3.48 -0.18
N GLY A 59 -0.12 2.65 0.61
CA GLY A 59 0.16 2.90 2.02
C GLY A 59 0.95 4.18 2.25
N ALA A 60 1.99 4.45 1.46
CA ALA A 60 2.82 5.66 1.51
C ALA A 60 1.98 6.93 1.33
N SER A 61 1.11 6.93 0.31
CA SER A 61 0.16 8.01 0.08
C SER A 61 -0.77 8.21 1.29
N GLY A 62 -1.28 7.11 1.83
CA GLY A 62 -2.26 7.14 2.90
C GLY A 62 -1.70 7.57 4.26
N VAL A 63 -0.50 7.15 4.62
CA VAL A 63 0.15 7.55 5.88
C VAL A 63 0.28 9.07 5.98
N LEU A 64 0.49 9.75 4.86
CA LEU A 64 0.64 11.21 4.81
C LEU A 64 -0.63 11.97 5.23
N ASN A 65 -1.80 11.31 5.30
CA ASN A 65 -3.02 11.92 5.84
C ASN A 65 -2.84 12.42 7.27
N MET A 66 -2.10 11.67 8.08
CA MET A 66 -1.85 12.06 9.48
C MET A 66 -1.08 13.37 9.56
N ALA A 67 -0.14 13.62 8.64
CA ALA A 67 0.56 14.88 8.54
C ALA A 67 -0.36 16.02 8.09
N SER A 68 -1.21 15.76 7.08
CA SER A 68 -2.12 16.78 6.54
C SER A 68 -3.18 17.20 7.55
N VAL A 69 -3.74 16.26 8.35
CA VAL A 69 -4.71 16.59 9.41
C VAL A 69 -4.09 17.53 10.45
N GLY A 70 -2.82 17.31 10.79
CA GLY A 70 -2.10 18.16 11.73
C GLY A 70 -1.78 19.55 11.19
N SER A 71 -1.18 19.63 10.00
CA SER A 71 -0.60 20.88 9.47
C SER A 71 -1.55 21.70 8.61
N VAL A 72 -2.41 21.05 7.81
CA VAL A 72 -3.35 21.71 6.89
C VAL A 72 -4.63 22.09 7.61
N PHE A 73 -5.22 21.11 8.34
CA PHE A 73 -6.49 21.31 9.05
C PHE A 73 -6.32 21.80 10.50
N GLY A 74 -5.06 22.04 10.94
CA GLY A 74 -4.76 22.72 12.18
C GLY A 74 -5.09 21.93 13.47
N GLN A 75 -5.21 20.59 13.39
CA GLN A 75 -5.54 19.75 14.54
C GLN A 75 -4.28 19.48 15.39
N PRO A 76 -4.16 20.07 16.61
CA PRO A 76 -2.92 20.02 17.41
C PRO A 76 -2.48 18.60 17.74
N VAL A 77 -3.43 17.72 18.05
CA VAL A 77 -3.20 16.31 18.40
C VAL A 77 -2.42 15.55 17.30
N TYR A 78 -2.69 15.89 16.04
CA TYR A 78 -2.03 15.24 14.89
C TYR A 78 -0.73 15.93 14.47
N LYS A 79 -0.50 17.17 14.94
CA LYS A 79 0.73 17.92 14.61
C LYS A 79 1.99 17.21 15.13
N ALA A 80 1.93 16.62 16.33
CA ALA A 80 3.02 15.81 16.89
C ALA A 80 3.34 14.55 16.04
N ARG A 81 2.37 14.08 15.27
CA ARG A 81 2.45 12.86 14.44
C ARG A 81 2.85 13.13 12.99
N ALA A 82 2.83 14.40 12.57
CA ALA A 82 3.04 14.79 11.19
C ALA A 82 4.44 14.42 10.66
N ARG A 83 5.48 14.59 11.50
CA ARG A 83 6.87 14.27 11.13
C ARG A 83 7.08 12.78 10.91
N LEU A 84 6.54 11.95 11.81
CA LEU A 84 6.60 10.49 11.66
C LEU A 84 5.85 10.05 10.40
N ALA A 85 4.68 10.61 10.14
CA ALA A 85 3.88 10.30 8.95
C ALA A 85 4.63 10.65 7.64
N GLY A 86 5.33 11.78 7.59
CA GLY A 86 6.16 12.15 6.46
C GLY A 86 7.33 11.18 6.24
N LEU A 87 8.04 10.80 7.31
CA LEU A 87 9.10 9.79 7.23
C LEU A 87 8.59 8.44 6.71
N LEU A 88 7.48 7.95 7.29
CA LEU A 88 6.89 6.68 6.88
C LEU A 88 6.42 6.70 5.42
N SER A 89 5.87 7.83 4.97
CA SER A 89 5.49 8.01 3.56
C SER A 89 6.69 7.83 2.63
N LEU A 90 7.82 8.49 2.92
CA LEU A 90 9.05 8.33 2.12
C LEU A 90 9.62 6.92 2.22
N ALA A 91 9.61 6.32 3.41
CA ALA A 91 10.14 4.98 3.63
C ALA A 91 9.35 3.92 2.83
N LEU A 92 8.02 3.97 2.90
CA LEU A 92 7.13 3.07 2.16
C LEU A 92 7.22 3.30 0.65
N LEU A 93 7.31 4.57 0.21
CA LEU A 93 7.48 4.88 -1.21
C LEU A 93 8.82 4.34 -1.73
N ALA A 94 9.91 4.53 -0.99
CA ALA A 94 11.22 3.99 -1.36
C ALA A 94 11.22 2.47 -1.46
N GLY A 95 10.64 1.77 -0.48
CA GLY A 95 10.51 0.30 -0.50
C GLY A 95 9.64 -0.19 -1.65
N GLY A 96 8.49 0.44 -1.87
CA GLY A 96 7.56 0.09 -2.96
C GLY A 96 8.17 0.32 -4.35
N LEU A 97 8.86 1.45 -4.55
CA LEU A 97 9.53 1.75 -5.81
C LEU A 97 10.74 0.84 -6.05
N MET A 98 11.49 0.47 -5.00
CA MET A 98 12.57 -0.50 -5.12
C MET A 98 12.04 -1.82 -5.68
N VAL A 99 10.96 -2.35 -5.11
CA VAL A 99 10.36 -3.60 -5.60
C VAL A 99 9.85 -3.45 -7.02
N LEU A 100 9.08 -2.38 -7.31
CA LEU A 100 8.51 -2.12 -8.62
C LEU A 100 9.58 -2.02 -9.70
N MET A 101 10.68 -1.32 -9.42
CA MET A 101 11.78 -1.11 -10.36
C MET A 101 12.55 -2.39 -10.65
N LEU A 102 12.82 -3.18 -9.61
CA LEU A 102 13.60 -4.42 -9.72
C LEU A 102 12.78 -5.59 -10.29
N ASP A 103 11.46 -5.45 -10.37
CA ASP A 103 10.55 -6.42 -10.99
C ASP A 103 10.37 -6.17 -12.51
N LEU A 104 10.88 -5.06 -13.06
CA LEU A 104 10.70 -4.70 -14.47
C LEU A 104 11.48 -5.55 -15.48
N GLY A 105 12.33 -6.45 -15.07
CA GLY A 105 13.19 -7.25 -15.95
C GLY A 105 14.28 -6.46 -16.71
N ARG A 106 14.08 -5.19 -16.97
CA ARG A 106 15.04 -4.26 -17.60
C ARG A 106 15.00 -2.90 -16.91
N PRO A 107 15.41 -2.81 -15.62
CA PRO A 107 15.36 -1.56 -14.84
C PRO A 107 16.27 -0.48 -15.43
N ASP A 108 17.32 -0.86 -16.16
CA ASP A 108 18.20 0.03 -16.91
C ASP A 108 17.45 0.93 -17.91
N ARG A 109 16.32 0.46 -18.47
CA ARG A 109 15.51 1.20 -19.45
C ARG A 109 14.50 2.18 -18.87
N VAL A 110 14.39 2.28 -17.57
CA VAL A 110 13.48 3.25 -16.93
C VAL A 110 13.80 4.69 -17.33
N LEU A 111 15.10 5.03 -17.50
CA LEU A 111 15.51 6.35 -17.98
C LEU A 111 14.98 6.62 -19.39
N VAL A 112 14.92 5.60 -20.26
CA VAL A 112 14.34 5.74 -21.60
C VAL A 112 12.84 6.00 -21.49
N ALA A 113 12.14 5.26 -20.65
CA ALA A 113 10.70 5.48 -20.40
C ALA A 113 10.40 6.87 -19.82
N ALA A 114 11.31 7.41 -19.00
CA ALA A 114 11.18 8.73 -18.40
C ALA A 114 11.49 9.89 -19.38
N THR A 115 12.33 9.66 -20.40
CA THR A 115 12.76 10.69 -21.34
C THR A 115 12.03 10.64 -22.70
N HIS A 116 11.51 9.47 -23.07
CA HIS A 116 10.79 9.22 -24.32
C HIS A 116 9.42 8.61 -24.01
N TYR A 117 8.60 9.31 -23.26
CA TYR A 117 7.33 8.76 -22.81
C TYR A 117 6.15 9.26 -23.64
N ASN A 118 5.08 8.42 -23.62
CA ASN A 118 3.82 8.76 -24.26
C ASN A 118 2.84 9.31 -23.23
N PHE A 119 2.40 10.58 -23.39
CA PHE A 119 1.42 11.22 -22.51
C PHE A 119 0.05 10.52 -22.47
N HIS A 120 -0.29 9.71 -23.47
CA HIS A 120 -1.49 8.87 -23.44
C HIS A 120 -1.36 7.63 -22.56
N SER A 121 -0.14 7.29 -22.13
CA SER A 121 0.10 6.13 -21.25
C SER A 121 -0.04 6.52 -19.78
N VAL A 122 -1.03 5.95 -19.10
CA VAL A 122 -1.21 6.09 -17.65
C VAL A 122 0.00 5.57 -16.87
N PHE A 123 0.72 4.57 -17.41
CA PHE A 123 1.96 4.07 -16.80
C PHE A 123 3.08 5.12 -16.79
N ALA A 124 3.22 5.88 -17.89
CA ALA A 124 4.19 6.95 -17.97
C ALA A 124 3.92 8.05 -16.94
N TRP A 125 2.65 8.38 -16.67
CA TRP A 125 2.29 9.37 -15.65
C TRP A 125 2.81 9.00 -14.26
N ASN A 126 2.82 7.70 -13.91
CA ASN A 126 3.22 7.27 -12.59
C ASN A 126 4.70 7.53 -12.29
N VAL A 127 5.58 7.59 -13.29
CA VAL A 127 6.98 8.00 -13.10
C VAL A 127 7.05 9.41 -12.51
N PHE A 128 6.26 10.34 -13.04
CA PHE A 128 6.20 11.72 -12.55
C PHE A 128 5.46 11.82 -11.21
N LEU A 129 4.40 11.04 -11.05
CA LEU A 129 3.61 11.05 -9.81
C LEU A 129 4.44 10.54 -8.63
N TYR A 130 5.21 9.47 -8.81
CA TYR A 130 6.09 8.94 -7.75
C TYR A 130 7.25 9.89 -7.45
N SER A 131 7.92 10.39 -8.47
CA SER A 131 9.04 11.34 -8.31
C SER A 131 8.59 12.64 -7.68
N GLY A 132 7.45 13.19 -8.12
CA GLY A 132 6.85 14.39 -7.55
C GLY A 132 6.41 14.18 -6.11
N MET A 133 5.84 13.02 -5.77
CA MET A 133 5.49 12.69 -4.39
C MET A 133 6.72 12.68 -3.49
N ALA A 134 7.80 12.01 -3.92
CA ALA A 134 9.06 11.98 -3.17
C ALA A 134 9.60 13.40 -2.94
N ALA A 135 9.69 14.21 -3.99
CA ALA A 135 10.19 15.58 -3.89
C ALA A 135 9.33 16.46 -2.95
N ILE A 136 8.02 16.42 -3.11
CA ILE A 136 7.09 17.21 -2.28
C ILE A 136 7.16 16.79 -0.82
N VAL A 137 7.22 15.48 -0.52
CA VAL A 137 7.27 15.00 0.87
C VAL A 137 8.62 15.33 1.52
N VAL A 138 9.74 15.27 0.77
CA VAL A 138 11.06 15.73 1.26
C VAL A 138 11.01 17.22 1.62
N VAL A 139 10.49 18.07 0.73
CA VAL A 139 10.33 19.50 1.02
C VAL A 139 9.41 19.72 2.22
N TYR A 140 8.30 19.00 2.28
CA TYR A 140 7.35 19.12 3.39
C TYR A 140 8.00 18.72 4.74
N LEU A 141 8.74 17.60 4.80
CA LEU A 141 9.50 17.21 5.99
C LEU A 141 10.54 18.26 6.36
N TRP A 142 11.27 18.80 5.40
CA TRP A 142 12.25 19.86 5.64
C TRP A 142 11.60 21.09 6.27
N THR A 143 10.44 21.53 5.78
CA THR A 143 9.72 22.65 6.38
C THR A 143 9.23 22.41 7.80
N MET A 144 9.00 21.14 8.19
CA MET A 144 8.62 20.75 9.55
C MET A 144 9.83 20.62 10.50
N LEU A 145 11.01 20.35 9.96
CA LEU A 145 12.23 20.14 10.74
C LEU A 145 13.00 21.43 10.97
N GLN A 146 13.02 22.32 9.99
CA GLN A 146 13.78 23.57 10.02
C GLN A 146 12.92 24.73 10.52
N PRO A 147 13.20 25.34 11.71
CA PRO A 147 12.37 26.42 12.25
C PRO A 147 12.21 27.62 11.34
N SER A 148 13.27 28.01 10.59
CA SER A 148 13.22 29.13 9.64
C SER A 148 12.26 28.89 8.47
N MET A 149 11.98 27.63 8.14
CA MET A 149 11.09 27.22 7.06
C MET A 149 9.66 26.91 7.54
N ALA A 150 9.38 27.02 8.84
CA ALA A 150 8.07 26.63 9.41
C ALA A 150 6.87 27.36 8.78
N LYS A 151 7.03 28.60 8.31
CA LYS A 151 6.00 29.35 7.58
C LYS A 151 5.54 28.69 6.29
N TRP A 152 6.39 27.86 5.67
CA TRP A 152 6.10 27.12 4.44
C TRP A 152 5.48 25.72 4.70
N SER A 153 5.36 25.30 5.95
CA SER A 153 4.86 23.97 6.28
C SER A 153 3.40 23.77 5.85
N LYS A 154 2.55 24.79 5.98
CA LYS A 154 1.15 24.72 5.52
C LYS A 154 1.04 24.65 3.99
N PRO A 155 1.68 25.53 3.20
CA PRO A 155 1.69 25.40 1.74
C PRO A 155 2.26 24.06 1.24
N ALA A 156 3.38 23.61 1.79
CA ALA A 156 3.96 22.31 1.45
C ALA A 156 3.04 21.14 1.80
N GLY A 157 2.35 21.22 2.94
CA GLY A 157 1.36 20.25 3.36
C GLY A 157 0.14 20.20 2.42
N ILE A 158 -0.33 21.34 1.91
CA ILE A 158 -1.41 21.41 0.91
C ILE A 158 -0.94 20.79 -0.40
N ALA A 159 0.27 21.11 -0.87
CA ALA A 159 0.83 20.49 -2.06
C ALA A 159 0.94 18.97 -1.93
N ALA A 160 1.42 18.49 -0.79
CA ALA A 160 1.48 17.05 -0.48
C ALA A 160 0.08 16.42 -0.44
N LEU A 161 -0.92 17.11 0.12
CA LEU A 161 -2.31 16.65 0.16
C LEU A 161 -2.91 16.50 -1.24
N VAL A 162 -2.74 17.50 -2.09
CA VAL A 162 -3.25 17.46 -3.48
C VAL A 162 -2.52 16.38 -4.27
N TRP A 163 -1.18 16.37 -4.21
CA TRP A 163 -0.38 15.45 -5.02
C TRP A 163 -0.65 13.98 -4.70
N ARG A 164 -0.84 13.63 -3.42
CA ARG A 164 -1.17 12.25 -3.05
C ARG A 164 -2.53 11.79 -3.57
N PHE A 165 -3.54 12.68 -3.67
CA PHE A 165 -4.80 12.34 -4.31
C PHE A 165 -4.62 12.10 -5.81
N VAL A 166 -3.83 12.93 -6.49
CA VAL A 166 -3.48 12.72 -7.90
C VAL A 166 -2.73 11.39 -8.08
N LEU A 167 -1.76 11.09 -7.20
CA LEU A 167 -1.01 9.83 -7.23
C LEU A 167 -1.91 8.61 -7.03
N THR A 168 -2.77 8.59 -6.02
CA THR A 168 -3.66 7.43 -5.79
C THR A 168 -4.73 7.30 -6.86
N THR A 169 -5.22 8.41 -7.41
CA THR A 169 -6.09 8.41 -8.60
C THR A 169 -5.35 7.77 -9.78
N GLY A 170 -4.11 8.18 -10.04
CA GLY A 170 -3.26 7.60 -11.08
C GLY A 170 -3.04 6.10 -10.90
N THR A 171 -2.73 5.67 -9.67
CA THR A 171 -2.55 4.23 -9.34
C THR A 171 -3.83 3.43 -9.59
N GLY A 172 -4.99 3.92 -9.17
CA GLY A 172 -6.28 3.27 -9.46
C GLY A 172 -6.62 3.28 -10.95
N SER A 173 -6.24 4.35 -11.66
CA SER A 173 -6.46 4.49 -13.11
C SER A 173 -5.59 3.56 -13.94
N ILE A 174 -4.43 3.10 -13.44
CA ILE A 174 -3.65 2.04 -14.11
C ILE A 174 -4.57 0.84 -14.40
N PHE A 175 -5.28 0.38 -13.39
CA PHE A 175 -6.23 -0.73 -13.54
C PHE A 175 -7.52 -0.28 -14.23
N GLY A 176 -8.07 0.89 -13.84
CA GLY A 176 -9.34 1.39 -14.36
C GLY A 176 -9.36 1.61 -15.87
N PHE A 177 -8.21 1.87 -16.50
CA PHE A 177 -8.08 2.10 -17.94
C PHE A 177 -7.69 0.85 -18.73
N LEU A 178 -7.45 -0.28 -18.06
CA LEU A 178 -7.12 -1.55 -18.72
C LEU A 178 -8.37 -2.25 -19.24
N VAL A 179 -8.75 -1.94 -20.49
CA VAL A 179 -9.94 -2.46 -21.16
C VAL A 179 -9.84 -3.96 -21.45
N ALA A 180 -8.62 -4.48 -21.64
CA ALA A 180 -8.39 -5.86 -22.07
C ALA A 180 -8.74 -6.94 -21.03
N ARG A 181 -8.82 -6.57 -19.74
CA ARG A 181 -9.06 -7.50 -18.64
C ARG A 181 -10.42 -7.23 -18.00
N GLN A 182 -11.26 -8.27 -17.87
CA GLN A 182 -12.60 -8.15 -17.28
C GLN A 182 -12.60 -7.69 -15.81
N ALA A 183 -11.55 -8.03 -15.06
CA ALA A 183 -11.36 -7.62 -13.67
C ALA A 183 -11.21 -6.10 -13.47
N TYR A 184 -10.77 -5.41 -14.51
CA TYR A 184 -10.36 -4.01 -14.45
C TYR A 184 -11.38 -3.11 -15.16
N GLN A 185 -10.96 -2.09 -15.89
CA GLN A 185 -11.82 -1.21 -16.68
C GLN A 185 -13.05 -0.68 -15.91
N SER A 186 -12.78 0.09 -14.87
CA SER A 186 -13.85 0.70 -14.06
C SER A 186 -13.44 2.06 -13.53
N ALA A 187 -14.33 3.04 -13.68
CA ALA A 187 -14.12 4.37 -13.09
C ALA A 187 -14.12 4.35 -11.56
N VAL A 188 -14.72 3.32 -10.94
CA VAL A 188 -14.77 3.16 -9.48
C VAL A 188 -13.40 2.89 -8.89
N LEU A 189 -12.44 2.33 -9.65
CA LEU A 189 -11.12 1.98 -9.15
C LEU A 189 -10.30 3.19 -8.69
N ALA A 190 -10.41 4.34 -9.37
CA ALA A 190 -9.71 5.55 -8.96
C ALA A 190 -10.15 6.03 -7.56
N PRO A 191 -11.45 6.29 -7.26
CA PRO A 191 -11.88 6.65 -5.91
C PRO A 191 -11.70 5.50 -4.90
N LEU A 192 -11.82 4.24 -5.29
CA LEU A 192 -11.56 3.09 -4.43
C LEU A 192 -10.12 3.11 -3.91
N PHE A 193 -9.11 3.34 -4.77
CA PHE A 193 -7.72 3.42 -4.34
C PHE A 193 -7.45 4.61 -3.41
N ILE A 194 -8.16 5.74 -3.59
CA ILE A 194 -8.11 6.85 -2.62
C ILE A 194 -8.57 6.37 -1.24
N VAL A 195 -9.72 5.69 -1.17
CA VAL A 195 -10.28 5.20 0.10
C VAL A 195 -9.40 4.10 0.71
N PHE A 196 -8.85 3.21 -0.10
CA PHE A 196 -7.85 2.24 0.35
C PHE A 196 -6.62 2.93 0.95
N SER A 197 -6.13 3.98 0.33
CA SER A 197 -5.00 4.72 0.89
C SER A 197 -5.32 5.29 2.28
N LEU A 198 -6.55 5.78 2.50
CA LEU A 198 -6.99 6.26 3.81
C LEU A 198 -6.97 5.15 4.86
N ALA A 199 -7.54 3.98 4.54
CA ALA A 199 -7.62 2.84 5.46
C ALA A 199 -6.24 2.22 5.74
N TRP A 200 -5.50 1.88 4.68
CA TRP A 200 -4.21 1.19 4.80
C TRP A 200 -3.13 2.09 5.38
N GLY A 201 -3.09 3.36 4.96
CA GLY A 201 -2.13 4.33 5.50
C GLY A 201 -2.38 4.62 6.99
N LEU A 202 -3.63 4.74 7.40
CA LEU A 202 -3.95 4.88 8.82
C LEU A 202 -3.57 3.62 9.62
N ALA A 203 -3.84 2.42 9.08
CA ALA A 203 -3.47 1.16 9.71
C ALA A 203 -1.95 1.01 9.86
N LEU A 204 -1.17 1.32 8.80
CA LEU A 204 0.29 1.34 8.85
C LEU A 204 0.81 2.32 9.91
N PHE A 205 0.26 3.53 9.94
CA PHE A 205 0.64 4.55 10.92
C PHE A 205 0.36 4.07 12.36
N VAL A 206 -0.82 3.54 12.61
CA VAL A 206 -1.24 3.01 13.92
C VAL A 206 -0.31 1.89 14.38
N LEU A 207 0.05 0.95 13.51
CA LEU A 207 0.97 -0.13 13.87
C LEU A 207 2.36 0.38 14.24
N VAL A 208 2.91 1.31 13.45
CA VAL A 208 4.23 1.87 13.76
C VAL A 208 4.19 2.67 15.05
N GLU A 209 3.15 3.49 15.28
CA GLU A 209 2.99 4.22 16.54
C GLU A 209 2.84 3.24 17.72
N ALA A 210 2.06 2.17 17.57
CA ALA A 210 1.91 1.14 18.61
C ALA A 210 3.25 0.46 18.94
N LEU A 211 4.06 0.10 17.93
CA LEU A 211 5.40 -0.48 18.14
C LEU A 211 6.36 0.47 18.87
N LEU A 212 6.34 1.75 18.51
CA LEU A 212 7.14 2.77 19.18
C LEU A 212 6.72 2.94 20.65
N ARG A 213 5.40 2.88 20.93
CA ARG A 213 4.86 3.00 22.30
C ARG A 213 5.08 1.75 23.15
N LEU A 214 4.92 0.56 22.58
CA LEU A 214 5.29 -0.69 23.28
C LEU A 214 6.70 -0.64 23.80
N ARG A 215 7.59 -0.01 23.08
CA ARG A 215 8.99 0.12 23.46
C ARG A 215 9.22 1.17 24.56
N SER A 216 8.45 2.26 24.56
CA SER A 216 8.56 3.34 25.57
C SER A 216 7.71 3.06 26.81
N GLY A 217 6.87 2.03 26.82
CA GLY A 217 5.91 1.73 27.88
C GLY A 217 4.76 2.75 27.97
N ALA A 218 4.62 3.65 26.99
CA ALA A 218 3.62 4.70 26.99
C ALA A 218 2.33 4.24 26.29
N ALA A 219 1.17 4.43 26.93
CA ALA A 219 -0.13 4.21 26.30
C ALA A 219 -0.52 5.39 25.38
N LEU A 220 -1.39 5.13 24.42
CA LEU A 220 -2.05 6.19 23.65
C LEU A 220 -3.01 6.98 24.55
N PRO A 221 -3.04 8.33 24.45
CA PRO A 221 -4.11 9.09 25.07
C PRO A 221 -5.49 8.55 24.63
N PRO A 222 -6.43 8.32 25.56
CA PRO A 222 -7.70 7.67 25.25
C PRO A 222 -8.51 8.36 24.15
N ASP A 223 -8.50 9.70 24.12
CA ASP A 223 -9.18 10.50 23.09
C ASP A 223 -8.55 10.31 21.70
N VAL A 224 -7.21 10.19 21.62
CA VAL A 224 -6.48 9.92 20.38
C VAL A 224 -6.78 8.51 19.89
N ARG A 225 -6.66 7.54 20.78
CA ARG A 225 -6.96 6.12 20.48
C ARG A 225 -8.37 5.97 19.91
N ASP A 226 -9.37 6.54 20.58
CA ASP A 226 -10.77 6.40 20.21
C ASP A 226 -11.09 7.13 18.89
N ARG A 227 -10.39 8.22 18.58
CA ARG A 227 -10.47 8.89 17.27
C ARG A 227 -9.83 8.05 16.17
N LEU A 228 -8.63 7.51 16.38
CA LEU A 228 -7.95 6.65 15.40
C LEU A 228 -8.76 5.39 15.12
N ALA A 229 -9.32 4.75 16.15
CA ALA A 229 -10.18 3.58 16.00
C ALA A 229 -11.43 3.90 15.16
N ARG A 230 -12.11 5.00 15.45
CA ARG A 230 -13.28 5.45 14.68
C ARG A 230 -12.96 5.75 13.24
N LEU A 231 -11.86 6.47 12.98
CA LEU A 231 -11.44 6.79 11.62
C LEU A 231 -11.08 5.52 10.84
N LEU A 232 -10.35 4.58 11.48
CA LEU A 232 -10.02 3.30 10.86
C LEU A 232 -11.29 2.53 10.48
N GLY A 233 -12.25 2.41 11.40
CA GLY A 233 -13.51 1.72 11.13
C GLY A 233 -14.33 2.38 10.00
N VAL A 234 -14.39 3.72 9.97
CA VAL A 234 -15.08 4.46 8.89
C VAL A 234 -14.39 4.26 7.54
N PHE A 235 -13.05 4.34 7.49
CA PHE A 235 -12.33 4.15 6.23
C PHE A 235 -12.42 2.71 5.72
N VAL A 236 -12.42 1.72 6.62
CA VAL A 236 -12.64 0.31 6.26
C VAL A 236 -14.06 0.11 5.74
N ALA A 237 -15.08 0.69 6.38
CA ALA A 237 -16.47 0.63 5.90
C ALA A 237 -16.62 1.29 4.52
N ALA A 238 -15.99 2.44 4.30
CA ALA A 238 -15.97 3.10 2.99
C ALA A 238 -15.25 2.27 1.94
N SER A 239 -14.13 1.61 2.29
CA SER A 239 -13.43 0.68 1.40
C SER A 239 -14.33 -0.48 0.98
N LEU A 240 -15.02 -1.09 1.95
CA LEU A 240 -15.95 -2.20 1.69
C LEU A 240 -17.12 -1.75 0.80
N TYR A 241 -17.65 -0.54 1.03
CA TYR A 241 -18.69 0.04 0.19
C TYR A 241 -18.25 0.17 -1.27
N PHE A 242 -17.07 0.77 -1.53
CA PHE A 242 -16.59 0.94 -2.90
C PHE A 242 -16.26 -0.39 -3.57
N VAL A 243 -15.75 -1.38 -2.84
CA VAL A 243 -15.56 -2.75 -3.35
C VAL A 243 -16.89 -3.39 -3.71
N ALA A 244 -17.91 -3.25 -2.85
CA ALA A 244 -19.25 -3.74 -3.15
C ALA A 244 -19.83 -3.07 -4.42
N VAL A 245 -19.70 -1.74 -4.55
CA VAL A 245 -20.14 -1.00 -5.75
C VAL A 245 -19.41 -1.49 -6.99
N GLN A 246 -18.09 -1.75 -6.91
CA GLN A 246 -17.31 -2.29 -8.02
C GLN A 246 -17.89 -3.63 -8.51
N HIS A 247 -18.11 -4.59 -7.60
CA HIS A 247 -18.65 -5.89 -7.95
C HIS A 247 -20.11 -5.81 -8.42
N MET A 248 -20.94 -4.94 -7.81
CA MET A 248 -22.31 -4.69 -8.28
C MET A 248 -22.32 -4.14 -9.71
N THR A 249 -21.39 -3.23 -10.05
CA THR A 249 -21.25 -2.70 -11.41
C THR A 249 -20.87 -3.82 -12.38
N HIS A 250 -19.95 -4.69 -11.99
CA HIS A 250 -19.53 -5.84 -12.81
C HIS A 250 -20.67 -6.84 -13.01
N LEU A 251 -21.42 -7.17 -11.96
CA LEU A 251 -22.56 -8.09 -12.03
C LEU A 251 -23.71 -7.54 -12.90
N TYR A 252 -23.80 -6.23 -13.11
CA TYR A 252 -24.76 -5.63 -14.04
C TYR A 252 -24.34 -5.82 -15.50
N GLU A 253 -23.05 -6.04 -15.77
CA GLU A 253 -22.52 -6.27 -17.11
C GLU A 253 -22.46 -7.77 -17.41
N VAL A 254 -23.35 -8.30 -18.22
CA VAL A 254 -23.44 -9.73 -18.59
C VAL A 254 -22.09 -10.32 -19.04
N ARG A 255 -21.24 -9.52 -19.67
CA ARG A 255 -19.89 -9.95 -20.09
C ARG A 255 -18.97 -10.34 -18.94
N ARG A 256 -19.25 -9.86 -17.73
CA ARG A 256 -18.39 -10.07 -16.55
C ARG A 256 -18.90 -11.14 -15.60
N ASP A 257 -20.05 -11.74 -15.88
CA ASP A 257 -20.63 -12.77 -15.01
C ASP A 257 -19.68 -13.94 -14.76
N ALA A 258 -18.95 -14.37 -15.79
CA ALA A 258 -17.98 -15.46 -15.66
C ALA A 258 -16.81 -15.08 -14.77
N PHE A 259 -16.30 -13.85 -14.88
CA PHE A 259 -15.24 -13.33 -14.01
C PHE A 259 -15.72 -13.17 -12.56
N GLU A 260 -16.90 -12.62 -12.34
CA GLU A 260 -17.46 -12.49 -10.99
C GLU A 260 -17.74 -13.85 -10.35
N ALA A 261 -18.23 -14.83 -11.12
CA ALA A 261 -18.38 -16.20 -10.65
C ALA A 261 -17.03 -16.85 -10.30
N PHE A 262 -15.98 -16.57 -11.05
CA PHE A 262 -14.61 -17.00 -10.77
C PHE A 262 -14.09 -16.38 -9.46
N LEU A 263 -14.20 -15.05 -9.32
CA LEU A 263 -13.63 -14.33 -8.17
C LEU A 263 -14.46 -14.50 -6.89
N LEU A 264 -15.79 -14.38 -6.99
CA LEU A 264 -16.67 -14.37 -5.82
C LEU A 264 -17.12 -15.78 -5.40
N LEU A 265 -17.34 -16.67 -6.35
CA LEU A 265 -17.86 -18.03 -6.09
C LEU A 265 -16.79 -19.12 -6.22
N GLY A 266 -15.57 -18.75 -6.63
CA GLY A 266 -14.47 -19.70 -6.81
C GLY A 266 -14.66 -20.67 -7.97
N ARG A 267 -15.57 -20.39 -8.90
CA ARG A 267 -15.82 -21.27 -10.06
C ARG A 267 -14.62 -21.28 -11.01
N GLY A 268 -14.51 -22.32 -11.82
CA GLY A 268 -13.50 -22.39 -12.87
C GLY A 268 -12.05 -22.31 -12.38
N GLY A 269 -11.75 -22.71 -11.14
CA GLY A 269 -10.39 -22.62 -10.56
C GLY A 269 -10.13 -21.37 -9.70
N GLY A 270 -11.12 -20.50 -9.49
CA GLY A 270 -11.02 -19.28 -8.70
C GLY A 270 -11.03 -19.46 -7.18
N GLY A 271 -11.05 -20.70 -6.66
CA GLY A 271 -11.27 -20.97 -5.23
C GLY A 271 -10.33 -20.24 -4.27
N VAL A 272 -9.03 -20.12 -4.61
CA VAL A 272 -8.05 -19.38 -3.81
C VAL A 272 -8.40 -17.89 -3.76
N TYR A 273 -8.78 -17.31 -4.87
CA TYR A 273 -9.12 -15.87 -4.96
C TYR A 273 -10.42 -15.58 -4.21
N ALA A 274 -11.43 -16.46 -4.30
CA ALA A 274 -12.66 -16.35 -3.51
C ALA A 274 -12.38 -16.45 -2.00
N LEU A 275 -11.50 -17.36 -1.56
CA LEU A 275 -11.09 -17.48 -0.16
C LEU A 275 -10.37 -16.20 0.32
N LEU A 276 -9.45 -15.66 -0.48
CA LEU A 276 -8.75 -14.43 -0.15
C LEU A 276 -9.69 -13.22 -0.13
N PHE A 277 -10.67 -13.17 -1.03
CA PHE A 277 -11.66 -12.12 -1.06
C PHE A 277 -12.58 -12.18 0.18
N TRP A 278 -13.29 -13.29 0.40
CA TRP A 278 -14.26 -13.39 1.49
C TRP A 278 -13.61 -13.57 2.87
N GLY A 279 -12.69 -14.52 3.00
CA GLY A 279 -11.99 -14.82 4.26
C GLY A 279 -10.95 -13.76 4.60
N GLY A 280 -10.08 -13.44 3.64
CA GLY A 280 -8.97 -12.51 3.84
C GLY A 280 -9.44 -11.06 3.93
N TYR A 281 -10.08 -10.54 2.88
CA TYR A 281 -10.44 -9.13 2.82
C TYR A 281 -11.75 -8.81 3.55
N VAL A 282 -12.85 -9.50 3.24
CA VAL A 282 -14.16 -9.15 3.82
C VAL A 282 -14.21 -9.47 5.31
N LEU A 283 -13.93 -10.73 5.69
CA LEU A 283 -14.07 -11.16 7.07
C LEU A 283 -12.93 -10.62 7.96
N LEU A 284 -11.68 -10.98 7.65
CA LEU A 284 -10.52 -10.64 8.47
C LEU A 284 -10.07 -9.19 8.30
N GLY A 285 -10.09 -8.68 7.07
CA GLY A 285 -9.60 -7.33 6.74
C GLY A 285 -10.62 -6.21 6.91
N SER A 286 -11.91 -6.52 7.01
CA SER A 286 -12.96 -5.50 7.09
C SER A 286 -13.89 -5.71 8.28
N VAL A 287 -14.63 -6.80 8.35
CA VAL A 287 -15.62 -7.02 9.42
C VAL A 287 -14.96 -7.08 10.80
N ALA A 288 -13.91 -7.87 10.96
CA ALA A 288 -13.23 -8.01 12.25
C ALA A 288 -12.60 -6.68 12.73
N PRO A 289 -11.87 -5.90 11.91
CA PRO A 289 -11.41 -4.57 12.31
C PRO A 289 -12.52 -3.60 12.68
N MET A 290 -13.63 -3.60 11.95
CA MET A 290 -14.79 -2.74 12.30
C MET A 290 -15.40 -3.12 13.65
N LEU A 291 -15.52 -4.42 13.95
CA LEU A 291 -15.96 -4.88 15.26
C LEU A 291 -15.01 -4.42 16.37
N LEU A 292 -13.71 -4.55 16.18
CA LEU A 292 -12.68 -4.09 17.13
C LEU A 292 -12.72 -2.57 17.32
N ALA A 293 -12.97 -1.82 16.25
CA ALA A 293 -13.01 -0.36 16.27
C ALA A 293 -14.27 0.22 16.94
N PHE A 294 -15.43 -0.38 16.70
CA PHE A 294 -16.71 0.17 17.12
C PHE A 294 -17.28 -0.45 18.39
N HIS A 295 -16.93 -1.70 18.73
CA HIS A 295 -17.52 -2.39 19.87
C HIS A 295 -16.95 -1.85 21.20
N PRO A 296 -17.79 -1.32 22.12
CA PRO A 296 -17.30 -0.62 23.31
C PRO A 296 -16.45 -1.48 24.26
N ARG A 297 -16.75 -2.79 24.37
CA ARG A 297 -16.04 -3.72 25.26
C ARG A 297 -14.66 -4.15 24.73
N LEU A 298 -14.38 -3.92 23.44
CA LEU A 298 -13.11 -4.31 22.79
C LEU A 298 -12.12 -3.13 22.66
N ARG A 299 -12.47 -1.96 23.20
CA ARG A 299 -11.63 -0.77 23.08
C ARG A 299 -10.33 -0.90 23.86
N GLY A 300 -9.21 -0.62 23.22
CA GLY A 300 -7.87 -0.63 23.83
C GLY A 300 -6.77 -0.50 22.81
N ASP A 301 -5.57 -0.18 23.26
CA ASP A 301 -4.40 -0.01 22.37
C ASP A 301 -4.08 -1.32 21.63
N ARG A 302 -4.21 -2.46 22.30
CA ARG A 302 -4.00 -3.78 21.66
C ARG A 302 -5.07 -4.10 20.62
N ALA A 303 -6.33 -3.75 20.89
CA ALA A 303 -7.42 -3.96 19.94
C ALA A 303 -7.26 -3.08 18.71
N LEU A 304 -6.85 -1.82 18.89
CA LEU A 304 -6.56 -0.92 17.78
C LEU A 304 -5.37 -1.42 16.94
N ALA A 305 -4.29 -1.88 17.57
CA ALA A 305 -3.15 -2.45 16.87
C ALA A 305 -3.53 -3.74 16.11
N LEU A 306 -4.34 -4.62 16.73
CA LEU A 306 -4.85 -5.82 16.07
C LEU A 306 -5.76 -5.47 14.89
N ALA A 307 -6.68 -4.51 15.06
CA ALA A 307 -7.52 -4.04 13.96
C ALA A 307 -6.69 -3.51 12.79
N ALA A 308 -5.65 -2.71 13.08
CA ALA A 308 -4.74 -2.21 12.05
C ALA A 308 -3.99 -3.34 11.34
N ALA A 309 -3.48 -4.34 12.08
CA ALA A 309 -2.81 -5.50 11.50
C ALA A 309 -3.76 -6.30 10.58
N LEU A 310 -4.99 -6.54 11.01
CA LEU A 310 -6.00 -7.24 10.22
C LEU A 310 -6.37 -6.47 8.95
N VAL A 311 -6.50 -5.13 9.02
CA VAL A 311 -6.72 -4.29 7.83
C VAL A 311 -5.60 -4.47 6.80
N LEU A 312 -4.33 -4.51 7.24
CA LEU A 312 -3.19 -4.67 6.33
C LEU A 312 -3.12 -6.08 5.73
N LEU A 313 -3.43 -7.12 6.50
CA LEU A 313 -3.54 -8.48 5.99
C LEU A 313 -4.66 -8.59 4.95
N GLY A 314 -5.82 -7.99 5.24
CA GLY A 314 -6.94 -7.93 4.30
C GLY A 314 -6.61 -7.13 3.03
N ALA A 315 -5.88 -6.02 3.16
CA ALA A 315 -5.40 -5.23 2.02
C ALA A 315 -4.51 -6.06 1.09
N PHE A 316 -3.59 -6.84 1.66
CA PHE A 316 -2.72 -7.72 0.90
C PHE A 316 -3.49 -8.86 0.23
N ALA A 317 -4.46 -9.45 0.94
CA ALA A 317 -5.33 -10.48 0.39
C ALA A 317 -6.19 -9.96 -0.77
N TRP A 318 -6.76 -8.74 -0.64
CA TRP A 318 -7.52 -8.10 -1.70
C TRP A 318 -6.65 -7.79 -2.92
N LEU A 319 -5.47 -7.19 -2.72
CA LEU A 319 -4.54 -6.90 -3.82
C LEU A 319 -4.12 -8.17 -4.55
N TYR A 320 -3.85 -9.26 -3.82
CA TYR A 320 -3.51 -10.53 -4.43
C TYR A 320 -4.66 -11.08 -5.28
N ALA A 321 -5.88 -11.12 -4.74
CA ALA A 321 -7.05 -11.57 -5.47
C ALA A 321 -7.37 -10.67 -6.66
N PHE A 322 -7.24 -9.34 -6.51
CA PHE A 322 -7.51 -8.36 -7.55
C PHE A 322 -6.44 -8.38 -8.65
N ILE A 323 -5.15 -8.24 -8.30
CA ILE A 323 -4.08 -8.13 -9.30
C ILE A 323 -3.84 -9.48 -9.97
N ILE A 324 -3.62 -10.53 -9.19
CA ILE A 324 -3.25 -11.85 -9.73
C ILE A 324 -4.49 -12.58 -10.25
N GLY A 325 -5.57 -12.63 -9.48
CA GLY A 325 -6.83 -13.23 -9.91
C GLY A 325 -7.42 -12.58 -11.14
N GLY A 326 -7.32 -11.24 -11.23
CA GLY A 326 -7.75 -10.49 -12.41
C GLY A 326 -6.94 -10.78 -13.67
N GLN A 327 -5.69 -11.20 -13.52
CA GLN A 327 -4.84 -11.64 -14.64
C GLN A 327 -4.99 -13.13 -14.93
N ALA A 328 -5.20 -13.94 -13.89
CA ALA A 328 -5.37 -15.40 -14.04
C ALA A 328 -6.63 -15.76 -14.81
N PHE A 329 -7.68 -14.94 -14.73
CA PHE A 329 -8.87 -15.12 -15.55
C PHE A 329 -8.54 -14.88 -17.03
N PRO A 330 -8.97 -15.78 -17.97
CA PRO A 330 -8.59 -15.70 -19.36
C PRO A 330 -9.06 -14.40 -20.03
N LEU A 331 -8.27 -13.94 -21.00
CA LEU A 331 -8.66 -12.83 -21.87
C LEU A 331 -9.78 -13.26 -22.82
N GLU A 332 -10.77 -12.41 -23.00
CA GLU A 332 -11.76 -12.54 -24.06
C GLU A 332 -11.21 -11.88 -25.34
N ILE A 333 -10.44 -12.63 -26.14
CA ILE A 333 -9.78 -12.11 -27.34
C ILE A 333 -10.81 -11.87 -28.44
N PHE A 334 -11.75 -12.80 -28.63
CA PHE A 334 -12.84 -12.70 -29.60
C PHE A 334 -14.18 -12.95 -28.90
N PRO A 335 -15.03 -11.93 -28.72
CA PRO A 335 -16.32 -12.07 -28.04
C PRO A 335 -17.18 -13.16 -28.65
N GLY A 336 -17.70 -14.08 -27.82
CA GLY A 336 -18.55 -15.18 -28.23
C GLY A 336 -17.82 -16.36 -28.89
N ARG A 337 -16.50 -16.38 -28.90
CA ARG A 337 -15.70 -17.52 -29.38
C ARG A 337 -14.72 -18.00 -28.32
N GLU A 338 -14.67 -19.31 -28.07
CA GLU A 338 -13.59 -19.92 -27.30
C GLU A 338 -12.33 -19.95 -28.17
N VAL A 339 -11.30 -19.25 -27.69
CA VAL A 339 -9.95 -19.29 -28.29
C VAL A 339 -9.07 -20.15 -27.38
N ARG A 340 -8.60 -21.26 -27.92
CA ARG A 340 -7.62 -22.13 -27.26
C ARG A 340 -6.41 -22.28 -28.15
N SER A 341 -5.23 -22.01 -27.62
CA SER A 341 -3.97 -22.20 -28.34
C SER A 341 -3.02 -23.05 -27.52
N SER A 342 -1.90 -23.47 -28.15
CA SER A 342 -0.78 -24.14 -27.49
C SER A 342 -0.06 -23.23 -26.48
N PHE A 343 -0.37 -21.94 -26.47
CA PHE A 343 0.14 -20.93 -25.52
C PHE A 343 -0.79 -20.71 -24.31
N HIS A 344 -1.73 -21.62 -24.07
CA HIS A 344 -2.69 -21.58 -22.95
C HIS A 344 -3.70 -20.41 -22.98
N ASP A 345 -3.90 -19.75 -24.13
CA ASP A 345 -4.94 -18.76 -24.30
C ASP A 345 -6.32 -19.36 -24.02
N GLY A 346 -7.19 -18.61 -23.36
CA GLY A 346 -8.55 -19.05 -23.03
C GLY A 346 -8.62 -20.02 -21.84
N VAL A 347 -7.52 -20.30 -21.15
CA VAL A 347 -7.48 -21.14 -19.95
C VAL A 347 -7.15 -20.26 -18.73
N VAL A 348 -7.72 -20.60 -17.57
CA VAL A 348 -7.35 -19.94 -16.30
C VAL A 348 -5.88 -20.21 -15.99
N ALA A 349 -5.11 -19.14 -15.84
CA ALA A 349 -3.68 -19.25 -15.56
C ALA A 349 -3.41 -19.79 -14.16
N GLN A 350 -2.45 -20.70 -14.07
CA GLN A 350 -1.97 -21.24 -12.81
C GLN A 350 -0.77 -20.40 -12.33
N TYR A 351 -1.01 -19.52 -11.36
CA TYR A 351 0.07 -18.74 -10.75
C TYR A 351 0.38 -19.25 -9.34
N ALA A 352 1.63 -19.56 -9.11
CA ALA A 352 2.17 -19.87 -7.79
C ALA A 352 3.43 -19.03 -7.56
N PRO A 353 3.43 -18.10 -6.59
CA PRO A 353 4.59 -17.26 -6.32
C PRO A 353 5.79 -18.13 -5.95
N ARG A 354 6.95 -17.82 -6.51
CA ARG A 354 8.20 -18.49 -6.17
C ARG A 354 9.01 -17.68 -5.17
N LEU A 355 9.96 -18.35 -4.54
CA LEU A 355 10.77 -17.76 -3.47
C LEU A 355 11.44 -16.42 -3.85
N PRO A 356 12.04 -16.23 -5.04
CA PRO A 356 12.63 -14.93 -5.42
C PRO A 356 11.63 -13.78 -5.41
N GLU A 357 10.38 -14.00 -5.83
CA GLU A 357 9.33 -12.99 -5.81
C GLU A 357 8.96 -12.55 -4.38
N LEU A 358 8.82 -13.54 -3.48
CA LEU A 358 8.55 -13.28 -2.07
C LEU A 358 9.71 -12.51 -1.42
N LEU A 359 10.95 -12.96 -1.66
CA LEU A 359 12.13 -12.33 -1.09
C LEU A 359 12.33 -10.90 -1.58
N LEU A 360 12.05 -10.61 -2.86
CA LEU A 360 12.07 -9.24 -3.38
C LEU A 360 11.01 -8.36 -2.68
N GLY A 361 9.78 -8.84 -2.56
CA GLY A 361 8.70 -8.11 -1.87
C GLY A 361 9.03 -7.82 -0.39
N VAL A 362 9.49 -8.83 0.35
CA VAL A 362 9.94 -8.70 1.74
C VAL A 362 11.16 -7.78 1.84
N GLY A 363 12.07 -7.80 0.87
CA GLY A 363 13.20 -6.89 0.76
C GLY A 363 12.77 -5.42 0.67
N GLY A 364 11.67 -5.12 -0.03
CA GLY A 364 11.07 -3.78 -0.06
C GLY A 364 10.55 -3.33 1.30
N VAL A 365 9.91 -4.25 2.03
CA VAL A 365 9.50 -3.97 3.43
C VAL A 365 10.73 -3.74 4.31
N GLY A 366 11.80 -4.51 4.11
CA GLY A 366 13.10 -4.31 4.77
C GLY A 366 13.70 -2.93 4.50
N ALA A 367 13.64 -2.46 3.26
CA ALA A 367 14.11 -1.13 2.87
C ALA A 367 13.28 -0.03 3.54
N ALA A 368 11.96 -0.16 3.56
CA ALA A 368 11.07 0.78 4.26
C ALA A 368 11.35 0.80 5.78
N PHE A 369 11.56 -0.36 6.37
CA PHE A 369 11.95 -0.49 7.78
C PHE A 369 13.31 0.18 8.05
N LEU A 370 14.31 -0.08 7.22
CA LEU A 370 15.66 0.49 7.35
C LEU A 370 15.64 2.02 7.28
N VAL A 371 14.95 2.60 6.29
CA VAL A 371 14.77 4.05 6.17
C VAL A 371 14.06 4.62 7.39
N THR A 372 13.05 3.93 7.91
CA THR A 372 12.32 4.35 9.12
C THR A 372 13.22 4.36 10.34
N VAL A 373 13.99 3.29 10.58
CA VAL A 373 14.91 3.18 11.74
C VAL A 373 16.01 4.25 11.69
N ILE A 374 16.60 4.46 10.52
CA ILE A 374 17.64 5.49 10.32
C ILE A 374 17.03 6.89 10.51
N GLY A 375 15.88 7.17 9.91
CA GLY A 375 15.19 8.46 10.02
C GLY A 375 14.81 8.80 11.48
N LEU A 376 14.30 7.83 12.23
CA LEU A 376 13.99 8.00 13.65
C LEU A 376 15.23 8.26 14.53
N ARG A 377 16.39 7.81 14.09
CA ARG A 377 17.66 8.06 14.79
C ARG A 377 18.26 9.42 14.47
N LEU A 378 18.21 9.80 13.19
CA LEU A 378 18.80 11.06 12.72
C LEU A 378 17.97 12.27 13.13
N PHE A 379 16.64 12.12 13.13
CA PHE A 379 15.70 13.19 13.42
C PHE A 379 14.81 12.81 14.61
N ASP A 380 14.39 13.79 15.39
CA ASP A 380 13.39 13.59 16.45
C ASP A 380 11.98 13.60 15.86
N LEU A 381 11.58 12.46 15.29
CA LEU A 381 10.34 12.32 14.54
C LEU A 381 9.25 11.54 15.29
N ALA A 382 9.58 10.97 16.44
CA ALA A 382 8.61 10.24 17.26
C ALA A 382 7.53 11.18 17.83
N PRO A 383 6.27 10.75 17.93
CA PRO A 383 5.22 11.57 18.50
C PRO A 383 5.50 11.90 19.96
N HIS A 384 5.58 13.19 20.29
CA HIS A 384 5.60 13.69 21.66
C HIS A 384 4.21 14.20 21.99
N ASP A 385 3.44 13.44 22.76
CA ASP A 385 2.19 13.96 23.32
C ASP A 385 2.55 15.04 24.36
N ALA A 386 1.95 16.22 24.27
CA ALA A 386 2.11 17.25 25.28
C ALA A 386 1.72 16.63 26.63
N GLN A 387 2.64 16.66 27.60
CA GLN A 387 2.27 16.34 29.00
C GLN A 387 1.12 17.27 29.37
N PRO A 388 0.05 16.78 30.02
CA PRO A 388 -0.94 17.68 30.57
C PRO A 388 -0.20 18.69 31.45
N ALA A 389 -0.46 19.98 31.23
CA ALA A 389 0.06 21.03 32.08
C ALA A 389 -0.24 20.59 33.51
N LYS A 390 0.80 20.46 34.33
CA LYS A 390 0.64 20.22 35.76
C LYS A 390 -0.20 21.37 36.28
N ALA A 391 -1.45 21.05 36.65
CA ALA A 391 -2.37 21.99 37.31
C ALA A 391 -1.83 22.36 38.68
#